data_a529e868c5f4a4a279692ab8f864a8e0
#
_entry.id   a529e868c5f4a4a279692ab8f864a8e0
#
_cell.length_a   1.000
_cell.length_b   1.000
_cell.length_c   1.000
_cell.angle_alpha   90.00
_cell.angle_beta   90.00
_cell.angle_gamma   90.00
#
_symmetry.space_group_name_H-M   'P 1'
#
loop_
_entity.id
_entity.type
_entity.pdbx_description
1 polymer ?
#
loop_
_entity_poly.entity_id
_entity_poly.type
_entity_poly.pdbx_seq_one_letter_code
_entity_poly.pdbx_strand_id
1 'polypeptide(L)'
;MDTKQAYLSKPWLKFYPEGVPEAPEIPNMSVPELIDQLADKYANNTALIFYGKQITYGRLKELIHRFAAALADLGVKKGDTVALYLLNCPQYVIAYFAALKLGAMVTPISPVYTSKEVKHQLEDSQAKTVICQDILYSNVEKTGVTLDRVILTSIGEYLPVLKKWFGKSAMAKAYGGMHVPSAEEIKQAGLLSFQDLIHKYPPKPPRVSIDPVNDIAVLPYTGGTTGLPKAAVLTHRNMIALQAQVLCFWPLFEEGKEVSMAFLPFFHIYGQVVVMLGGLALGSALVLFTTPDIDDILWAIERYRASAFYGVPTLFEYLKEYEKTDRVNWKRLKLIVCGADTLHESTIEAWERRTGSKIFEGYGMTETTAVSHSSPVNRPKKGSFGVPIPGVNAAIIDHAGTDMLPVGEVGELILNGPNIMQGYWKRPEGTDEVFVEVEGEKWLRTGDLVSMDEEGYFHFFDRKRDLIKHKGYSVFARHVEEVLYQHPQIKAAGVVGVPDPKVGNVIKAYVVLESEARGKVSEEDVIEFCRKNLAHYKVPKIVEFRGELPKTDVGKVSRRELREEAEGS
;
A
#
# COMPACT_ATOMS: atom_id res chain seq x y z
N MET A 1 -15.29 29.44 17.37
CA MET A 1 -15.97 28.67 16.32
C MET A 1 -16.46 27.40 17.00
N ASP A 2 -17.69 26.99 16.78
CA ASP A 2 -18.17 25.69 17.28
C ASP A 2 -17.25 24.58 16.75
N THR A 3 -16.90 23.60 17.58
CA THR A 3 -15.99 22.51 17.24
C THR A 3 -16.39 21.82 15.93
N LYS A 4 -17.68 21.56 15.77
CA LYS A 4 -18.27 21.00 14.56
C LYS A 4 -18.05 21.90 13.34
N GLN A 5 -18.31 23.19 13.47
CA GLN A 5 -18.15 24.18 12.40
C GLN A 5 -16.71 24.26 11.90
N ALA A 6 -15.72 23.95 12.75
CA ALA A 6 -14.33 23.95 12.37
C ALA A 6 -14.00 22.90 11.29
N TYR A 7 -14.58 21.68 11.37
CA TYR A 7 -14.41 20.63 10.36
C TYR A 7 -15.30 20.86 9.14
N LEU A 8 -16.55 21.26 9.35
CA LEU A 8 -17.52 21.52 8.26
C LEU A 8 -17.10 22.67 7.35
N SER A 9 -16.35 23.66 7.89
CA SER A 9 -15.81 24.78 7.10
C SER A 9 -14.65 24.37 6.18
N LYS A 10 -14.11 23.15 6.35
CA LYS A 10 -13.04 22.59 5.53
C LYS A 10 -11.86 23.56 5.36
N PRO A 11 -11.18 23.96 6.45
CA PRO A 11 -10.17 25.03 6.42
C PRO A 11 -9.00 24.74 5.48
N TRP A 12 -8.81 23.47 5.11
CA TRP A 12 -7.77 23.00 4.19
C TRP A 12 -8.02 23.35 2.72
N LEU A 13 -9.25 23.67 2.30
CA LEU A 13 -9.57 23.97 0.90
C LEU A 13 -8.76 25.14 0.32
N LYS A 14 -8.37 26.11 1.17
CA LYS A 14 -7.51 27.25 0.78
C LYS A 14 -6.11 26.85 0.34
N PHE A 15 -5.68 25.61 0.63
CA PHE A 15 -4.37 25.08 0.25
C PHE A 15 -4.43 24.14 -0.96
N TYR A 16 -5.60 23.88 -1.48
CA TYR A 16 -5.69 23.13 -2.72
C TYR A 16 -4.99 23.91 -3.85
N PRO A 17 -4.29 23.23 -4.76
CA PRO A 17 -3.77 23.87 -5.95
C PRO A 17 -4.87 24.59 -6.74
N GLU A 18 -4.50 25.63 -7.46
CA GLU A 18 -5.45 26.39 -8.28
C GLU A 18 -6.21 25.48 -9.27
N GLY A 19 -7.52 25.65 -9.34
CA GLY A 19 -8.40 24.85 -10.19
C GLY A 19 -8.80 23.49 -9.63
N VAL A 20 -8.29 23.07 -8.47
CA VAL A 20 -8.70 21.84 -7.81
C VAL A 20 -10.04 22.04 -7.11
N PRO A 21 -11.10 21.29 -7.48
CA PRO A 21 -12.41 21.42 -6.86
C PRO A 21 -12.43 20.83 -5.44
N GLU A 22 -13.42 21.24 -4.64
CA GLU A 22 -13.68 20.62 -3.33
C GLU A 22 -13.98 19.11 -3.47
N ALA A 23 -14.73 18.73 -4.50
CA ALA A 23 -15.00 17.34 -4.86
C ALA A 23 -15.00 17.22 -6.40
N PRO A 24 -14.26 16.25 -6.98
CA PRO A 24 -14.28 16.03 -8.41
C PRO A 24 -15.58 15.34 -8.84
N GLU A 25 -15.96 15.52 -10.10
CA GLU A 25 -16.93 14.66 -10.73
C GLU A 25 -16.35 13.24 -10.86
N ILE A 26 -17.11 12.25 -10.40
CA ILE A 26 -16.69 10.84 -10.46
C ILE A 26 -17.42 10.19 -11.63
N PRO A 27 -16.70 9.77 -12.69
CA PRO A 27 -17.30 9.10 -13.83
C PRO A 27 -18.08 7.84 -13.42
N ASN A 28 -19.28 7.67 -13.98
CA ASN A 28 -20.09 6.47 -13.76
C ASN A 28 -19.65 5.37 -14.73
N MET A 29 -18.52 4.76 -14.44
CA MET A 29 -17.93 3.68 -15.24
C MET A 29 -17.25 2.64 -14.36
N SER A 30 -17.07 1.44 -14.90
CA SER A 30 -16.27 0.40 -14.26
C SER A 30 -14.77 0.56 -14.56
N VAL A 31 -13.92 -0.04 -13.73
CA VAL A 31 -12.46 -0.03 -13.94
C VAL A 31 -12.06 -0.60 -15.31
N PRO A 32 -12.59 -1.75 -15.79
CA PRO A 32 -12.22 -2.24 -17.12
C PRO A 32 -12.71 -1.33 -18.26
N GLU A 33 -13.81 -0.59 -18.11
CA GLU A 33 -14.23 0.40 -19.11
C GLU A 33 -13.25 1.57 -19.19
N LEU A 34 -12.75 2.08 -18.06
CA LEU A 34 -11.71 3.10 -18.02
C LEU A 34 -10.47 2.62 -18.79
N ILE A 35 -9.99 1.41 -18.52
CA ILE A 35 -8.79 0.87 -19.17
C ILE A 35 -9.00 0.68 -20.68
N ASP A 36 -10.17 0.21 -21.09
CA ASP A 36 -10.49 0.07 -22.53
C ASP A 36 -10.49 1.41 -23.25
N GLN A 37 -11.09 2.47 -22.67
CA GLN A 37 -11.12 3.83 -23.24
C GLN A 37 -9.70 4.40 -23.35
N LEU A 38 -8.87 4.25 -22.32
CA LEU A 38 -7.49 4.71 -22.34
C LEU A 38 -6.63 3.95 -23.35
N ALA A 39 -6.85 2.64 -23.47
CA ALA A 39 -6.14 1.83 -24.45
C ALA A 39 -6.54 2.16 -25.90
N ASP A 40 -7.77 2.60 -26.13
CA ASP A 40 -8.19 3.11 -27.44
C ASP A 40 -7.57 4.50 -27.71
N LYS A 41 -7.60 5.40 -26.72
CA LYS A 41 -7.05 6.75 -26.82
C LYS A 41 -5.53 6.76 -27.03
N TYR A 42 -4.81 5.88 -26.32
CA TYR A 42 -3.34 5.82 -26.31
C TYR A 42 -2.78 4.52 -26.89
N ALA A 43 -3.45 3.92 -27.88
CA ALA A 43 -3.14 2.58 -28.40
C ALA A 43 -1.65 2.34 -28.71
N ASN A 44 -0.97 3.36 -29.26
CA ASN A 44 0.44 3.28 -29.66
C ASN A 44 1.43 3.69 -28.55
N ASN A 45 0.95 4.27 -27.44
CA ASN A 45 1.81 4.64 -26.32
C ASN A 45 2.24 3.38 -25.56
N THR A 46 3.42 3.43 -24.96
CA THR A 46 3.88 2.37 -24.06
C THR A 46 3.06 2.40 -22.78
N ALA A 47 2.45 1.27 -22.42
CA ALA A 47 1.76 1.08 -21.13
C ALA A 47 2.68 0.45 -20.08
N LEU A 48 3.43 -0.60 -20.47
CA LEU A 48 4.29 -1.34 -19.57
C LEU A 48 5.70 -1.44 -20.15
N ILE A 49 6.70 -1.26 -19.27
CA ILE A 49 8.11 -1.52 -19.55
C ILE A 49 8.58 -2.57 -18.54
N PHE A 50 8.98 -3.74 -19.02
CA PHE A 50 9.41 -4.84 -18.17
C PHE A 50 10.80 -5.31 -18.57
N TYR A 51 11.80 -4.96 -17.78
CA TYR A 51 13.21 -5.24 -18.06
C TYR A 51 13.67 -4.88 -19.47
N GLY A 52 13.11 -3.81 -20.04
CA GLY A 52 13.42 -3.28 -21.38
C GLY A 52 12.43 -3.72 -22.47
N LYS A 53 11.58 -4.72 -22.24
CA LYS A 53 10.48 -5.05 -23.16
C LYS A 53 9.31 -4.10 -22.95
N GLN A 54 8.83 -3.53 -24.04
CA GLN A 54 7.69 -2.60 -24.02
C GLN A 54 6.41 -3.30 -24.49
N ILE A 55 5.31 -2.96 -23.87
CA ILE A 55 3.94 -3.37 -24.23
C ILE A 55 3.14 -2.09 -24.38
N THR A 56 2.56 -1.87 -25.57
CA THR A 56 1.71 -0.70 -25.81
C THR A 56 0.32 -0.87 -25.19
N TYR A 57 -0.42 0.22 -25.02
CA TYR A 57 -1.80 0.17 -24.51
C TYR A 57 -2.70 -0.69 -25.39
N GLY A 58 -2.61 -0.57 -26.73
CA GLY A 58 -3.36 -1.42 -27.65
C GLY A 58 -3.01 -2.90 -27.50
N ARG A 59 -1.72 -3.23 -27.32
CA ARG A 59 -1.31 -4.62 -27.09
C ARG A 59 -1.73 -5.13 -25.70
N LEU A 60 -1.68 -4.29 -24.69
CA LEU A 60 -2.16 -4.62 -23.34
C LEU A 60 -3.66 -4.95 -23.38
N LYS A 61 -4.48 -4.11 -24.02
CA LYS A 61 -5.91 -4.36 -24.22
C LYS A 61 -6.16 -5.70 -24.91
N GLU A 62 -5.44 -5.98 -25.98
CA GLU A 62 -5.55 -7.27 -26.69
C GLU A 62 -5.26 -8.44 -25.74
N LEU A 63 -4.18 -8.38 -24.96
CA LEU A 63 -3.81 -9.43 -24.01
C LEU A 63 -4.86 -9.61 -22.91
N ILE A 64 -5.36 -8.50 -22.34
CA ILE A 64 -6.46 -8.52 -21.37
C ILE A 64 -7.70 -9.21 -21.96
N HIS A 65 -8.09 -8.83 -23.17
CA HIS A 65 -9.28 -9.39 -23.82
C HIS A 65 -9.11 -10.88 -24.14
N ARG A 66 -7.94 -11.33 -24.60
CA ARG A 66 -7.63 -12.74 -24.83
C ARG A 66 -7.73 -13.55 -23.53
N PHE A 67 -7.14 -13.03 -22.46
CA PHE A 67 -7.14 -13.72 -21.18
C PHE A 67 -8.53 -13.71 -20.52
N ALA A 68 -9.30 -12.62 -20.67
CA ALA A 68 -10.70 -12.59 -20.24
C ALA A 68 -11.57 -13.60 -21.01
N ALA A 69 -11.36 -13.74 -22.32
CA ALA A 69 -12.05 -14.78 -23.12
C ALA A 69 -11.71 -16.20 -22.64
N ALA A 70 -10.42 -16.44 -22.30
CA ALA A 70 -9.99 -17.71 -21.73
C ALA A 70 -10.63 -17.99 -20.36
N LEU A 71 -10.62 -17.02 -19.45
CA LEU A 71 -11.24 -17.15 -18.14
C LEU A 71 -12.75 -17.44 -18.24
N ALA A 72 -13.45 -16.77 -19.17
CA ALA A 72 -14.88 -17.00 -19.40
C ALA A 72 -15.16 -18.42 -19.90
N ASP A 73 -14.36 -18.93 -20.86
CA ASP A 73 -14.50 -20.30 -21.37
C ASP A 73 -14.18 -21.35 -20.28
N LEU A 74 -13.27 -21.03 -19.38
CA LEU A 74 -13.00 -21.82 -18.18
C LEU A 74 -14.10 -21.70 -17.12
N GLY A 75 -15.16 -20.92 -17.35
CA GLY A 75 -16.34 -20.79 -16.50
C GLY A 75 -16.21 -19.74 -15.38
N VAL A 76 -15.24 -18.80 -15.45
CA VAL A 76 -15.21 -17.63 -14.57
C VAL A 76 -16.32 -16.67 -15.00
N LYS A 77 -17.11 -16.22 -14.04
CA LYS A 77 -18.29 -15.35 -14.27
C LYS A 77 -18.36 -14.22 -13.25
N LYS A 78 -19.27 -13.31 -13.47
CA LYS A 78 -19.56 -12.19 -12.57
C LYS A 78 -19.85 -12.69 -11.15
N GLY A 79 -19.19 -12.06 -10.17
CA GLY A 79 -19.30 -12.39 -8.76
C GLY A 79 -18.37 -13.50 -8.27
N ASP A 80 -17.66 -14.21 -9.18
CA ASP A 80 -16.61 -15.15 -8.76
C ASP A 80 -15.39 -14.38 -8.22
N THR A 81 -14.62 -15.03 -7.36
CA THR A 81 -13.34 -14.47 -6.86
C THR A 81 -12.17 -15.13 -7.59
N VAL A 82 -11.28 -14.30 -8.15
CA VAL A 82 -10.02 -14.71 -8.77
C VAL A 82 -8.85 -14.24 -7.90
N ALA A 83 -8.07 -15.18 -7.40
CA ALA A 83 -6.89 -14.90 -6.61
C ALA A 83 -5.67 -14.67 -7.52
N LEU A 84 -4.92 -13.60 -7.25
CA LEU A 84 -3.66 -13.29 -7.92
C LEU A 84 -2.49 -13.49 -6.94
N TYR A 85 -1.75 -14.56 -7.12
CA TYR A 85 -0.56 -14.88 -6.34
C TYR A 85 0.69 -14.66 -7.19
N LEU A 86 0.96 -13.39 -7.48
CA LEU A 86 1.91 -12.93 -8.48
C LEU A 86 2.77 -11.78 -7.94
N LEU A 87 4.01 -11.74 -8.38
CA LEU A 87 4.88 -10.58 -8.25
C LEU A 87 4.50 -9.50 -9.27
N ASN A 88 5.09 -8.29 -9.14
CA ASN A 88 4.90 -7.23 -10.14
C ASN A 88 5.45 -7.68 -11.50
N CYS A 89 4.57 -7.92 -12.44
CA CYS A 89 4.89 -8.36 -13.79
C CYS A 89 3.74 -8.03 -14.76
N PRO A 90 3.96 -8.08 -16.07
CA PRO A 90 2.88 -7.85 -17.04
C PRO A 90 1.69 -8.79 -16.85
N GLN A 91 1.93 -10.02 -16.44
CA GLN A 91 0.88 -11.01 -16.20
C GLN A 91 -0.06 -10.60 -15.06
N TYR A 92 0.46 -9.94 -14.01
CA TYR A 92 -0.37 -9.38 -12.94
C TYR A 92 -1.39 -8.38 -13.52
N VAL A 93 -0.90 -7.42 -14.32
CA VAL A 93 -1.73 -6.38 -14.92
C VAL A 93 -2.78 -6.99 -15.86
N ILE A 94 -2.37 -7.93 -16.71
CA ILE A 94 -3.27 -8.62 -17.65
C ILE A 94 -4.35 -9.40 -16.90
N ALA A 95 -3.97 -10.20 -15.90
CA ALA A 95 -4.88 -11.04 -15.13
C ALA A 95 -5.87 -10.21 -14.31
N TYR A 96 -5.38 -9.14 -13.68
CA TYR A 96 -6.17 -8.23 -12.89
C TYR A 96 -7.34 -7.63 -13.70
N PHE A 97 -7.02 -7.00 -14.82
CA PHE A 97 -8.06 -6.37 -15.65
C PHE A 97 -8.91 -7.38 -16.42
N ALA A 98 -8.37 -8.56 -16.74
CA ALA A 98 -9.15 -9.63 -17.37
C ALA A 98 -10.22 -10.19 -16.42
N ALA A 99 -9.91 -10.41 -15.16
CA ALA A 99 -10.88 -10.84 -14.15
C ALA A 99 -11.96 -9.74 -13.94
N LEU A 100 -11.56 -8.50 -13.75
CA LEU A 100 -12.50 -7.37 -13.59
C LEU A 100 -13.42 -7.21 -14.81
N LYS A 101 -12.92 -7.48 -16.03
CA LYS A 101 -13.71 -7.36 -17.25
C LYS A 101 -14.86 -8.37 -17.32
N LEU A 102 -14.75 -9.48 -16.61
CA LEU A 102 -15.83 -10.46 -16.43
C LEU A 102 -16.75 -10.15 -15.25
N GLY A 103 -16.53 -9.04 -14.54
CA GLY A 103 -17.23 -8.71 -13.30
C GLY A 103 -16.86 -9.64 -12.14
N ALA A 104 -15.73 -10.35 -12.25
CA ALA A 104 -15.17 -11.14 -11.17
C ALA A 104 -14.40 -10.24 -10.20
N MET A 105 -14.44 -10.59 -8.93
CA MET A 105 -13.68 -9.92 -7.88
C MET A 105 -12.23 -10.39 -7.90
N VAL A 106 -11.29 -9.48 -7.68
CA VAL A 106 -9.87 -9.84 -7.55
C VAL A 106 -9.48 -9.86 -6.08
N THR A 107 -8.80 -10.92 -5.63
CA THR A 107 -8.13 -10.95 -4.33
C THR A 107 -6.62 -11.12 -4.53
N PRO A 108 -5.82 -10.06 -4.31
CA PRO A 108 -4.37 -10.13 -4.42
C PRO A 108 -3.77 -10.80 -3.19
N ILE A 109 -2.89 -11.79 -3.40
CA ILE A 109 -2.20 -12.51 -2.33
C ILE A 109 -0.74 -12.05 -2.27
N SER A 110 -0.25 -11.79 -1.07
CA SER A 110 1.16 -11.43 -0.84
C SER A 110 2.10 -12.60 -1.18
N PRO A 111 3.10 -12.40 -2.07
CA PRO A 111 4.07 -13.43 -2.42
C PRO A 111 4.93 -13.95 -1.26
N VAL A 112 4.99 -13.21 -0.15
CA VAL A 112 5.74 -13.62 1.05
C VAL A 112 4.90 -14.43 2.05
N TYR A 113 3.61 -14.62 1.77
CA TYR A 113 2.72 -15.40 2.63
C TYR A 113 3.12 -16.87 2.69
N THR A 114 3.02 -17.43 3.88
CA THR A 114 3.13 -18.87 4.11
C THR A 114 1.91 -19.61 3.53
N SER A 115 2.04 -20.93 3.34
CA SER A 115 0.91 -21.74 2.87
C SER A 115 -0.33 -21.66 3.77
N LYS A 116 -0.17 -21.38 5.07
CA LYS A 116 -1.30 -21.18 6.02
C LYS A 116 -2.05 -19.88 5.74
N GLU A 117 -1.33 -18.79 5.47
CA GLU A 117 -1.92 -17.49 5.15
C GLU A 117 -2.58 -17.52 3.77
N VAL A 118 -1.93 -18.16 2.79
CA VAL A 118 -2.54 -18.41 1.46
C VAL A 118 -3.83 -19.21 1.60
N LYS A 119 -3.83 -20.29 2.41
CA LYS A 119 -5.02 -21.10 2.70
C LYS A 119 -6.14 -20.24 3.26
N HIS A 120 -5.84 -19.48 4.32
CA HIS A 120 -6.83 -18.58 4.93
C HIS A 120 -7.47 -17.64 3.91
N GLN A 121 -6.65 -16.96 3.10
CA GLN A 121 -7.17 -16.00 2.13
C GLN A 121 -8.00 -16.66 1.02
N LEU A 122 -7.61 -17.84 0.52
CA LEU A 122 -8.36 -18.58 -0.48
C LEU A 122 -9.73 -19.03 0.05
N GLU A 123 -9.77 -19.57 1.27
CA GLU A 123 -11.01 -20.04 1.91
C GLU A 123 -11.94 -18.87 2.26
N ASP A 124 -11.43 -17.81 2.88
CA ASP A 124 -12.21 -16.65 3.30
C ASP A 124 -12.76 -15.87 2.10
N SER A 125 -11.96 -15.62 1.08
CA SER A 125 -12.38 -14.95 -0.16
C SER A 125 -13.25 -15.84 -1.05
N GLN A 126 -13.32 -17.14 -0.78
CA GLN A 126 -13.98 -18.16 -1.60
C GLN A 126 -13.42 -18.23 -3.04
N ALA A 127 -12.16 -17.90 -3.23
CA ALA A 127 -11.51 -18.00 -4.53
C ALA A 127 -11.43 -19.46 -4.99
N LYS A 128 -11.91 -19.71 -6.20
CA LYS A 128 -11.84 -21.02 -6.88
C LYS A 128 -10.90 -21.02 -8.07
N THR A 129 -10.45 -19.86 -8.48
CA THR A 129 -9.48 -19.66 -9.56
C THR A 129 -8.27 -18.94 -8.98
N VAL A 130 -7.09 -19.52 -9.16
CA VAL A 130 -5.81 -18.92 -8.75
C VAL A 130 -4.93 -18.75 -9.97
N ILE A 131 -4.42 -17.52 -10.16
CA ILE A 131 -3.38 -17.24 -11.15
C ILE A 131 -2.09 -17.07 -10.35
N CYS A 132 -1.15 -17.97 -10.57
CA CYS A 132 0.01 -18.16 -9.70
C CYS A 132 1.32 -18.06 -10.47
N GLN A 133 2.31 -17.39 -9.84
CA GLN A 133 3.70 -17.51 -10.30
C GLN A 133 4.20 -18.94 -10.07
N ASP A 134 4.86 -19.51 -11.06
CA ASP A 134 5.37 -20.90 -11.03
C ASP A 134 6.20 -21.19 -9.76
N ILE A 135 7.07 -20.28 -9.38
CA ILE A 135 7.91 -20.37 -8.17
C ILE A 135 7.13 -20.36 -6.85
N LEU A 136 5.89 -19.88 -6.85
CA LEU A 136 5.02 -19.77 -5.66
C LEU A 136 4.03 -20.93 -5.56
N TYR A 137 3.94 -21.77 -6.60
CA TYR A 137 2.92 -22.82 -6.69
C TYR A 137 2.96 -23.81 -5.52
N SER A 138 4.16 -24.16 -5.01
CA SER A 138 4.28 -25.09 -3.90
C SER A 138 3.54 -24.63 -2.64
N ASN A 139 3.38 -23.31 -2.44
CA ASN A 139 2.58 -22.79 -1.33
C ASN A 139 1.08 -22.98 -1.56
N VAL A 140 0.62 -22.85 -2.81
CA VAL A 140 -0.78 -23.14 -3.19
C VAL A 140 -1.10 -24.62 -3.01
N GLU A 141 -0.24 -25.49 -3.51
CA GLU A 141 -0.39 -26.95 -3.39
C GLU A 141 -0.49 -27.41 -1.94
N LYS A 142 0.40 -26.89 -1.07
CA LYS A 142 0.42 -27.22 0.37
C LYS A 142 -0.82 -26.73 1.13
N THR A 143 -1.64 -25.83 0.57
CA THR A 143 -2.88 -25.40 1.23
C THR A 143 -3.90 -26.52 1.36
N GLY A 144 -3.92 -27.45 0.41
CA GLY A 144 -4.94 -28.48 0.30
C GLY A 144 -6.34 -27.96 -0.05
N VAL A 145 -6.48 -26.69 -0.43
CA VAL A 145 -7.75 -26.09 -0.83
C VAL A 145 -8.17 -26.63 -2.19
N THR A 146 -9.43 -27.06 -2.32
CA THR A 146 -9.98 -27.46 -3.60
C THR A 146 -10.22 -26.25 -4.49
N LEU A 147 -9.46 -26.18 -5.56
CA LEU A 147 -9.52 -25.12 -6.58
C LEU A 147 -10.07 -25.69 -7.88
N ASP A 148 -10.95 -24.96 -8.56
CA ASP A 148 -11.45 -25.36 -9.87
C ASP A 148 -10.39 -25.14 -10.96
N ARG A 149 -9.53 -24.11 -10.78
CA ARG A 149 -8.55 -23.70 -11.79
C ARG A 149 -7.31 -23.13 -11.12
N VAL A 150 -6.15 -23.65 -11.51
CA VAL A 150 -4.85 -23.08 -11.19
C VAL A 150 -4.13 -22.78 -12.50
N ILE A 151 -3.84 -21.50 -12.72
CA ILE A 151 -3.20 -21.01 -13.95
C ILE A 151 -1.79 -20.54 -13.58
N LEU A 152 -0.79 -21.22 -14.11
CA LEU A 152 0.61 -20.91 -13.86
C LEU A 152 1.18 -19.98 -14.92
N THR A 153 2.08 -19.09 -14.46
CA THR A 153 2.86 -18.20 -15.32
C THR A 153 4.30 -18.07 -14.79
N SER A 154 5.23 -17.83 -15.70
CA SER A 154 6.63 -17.57 -15.37
C SER A 154 7.03 -16.13 -15.70
N ILE A 155 7.84 -15.51 -14.85
CA ILE A 155 8.40 -14.18 -15.11
C ILE A 155 9.15 -14.14 -16.45
N GLY A 156 9.81 -15.25 -16.81
CA GLY A 156 10.55 -15.41 -18.05
C GLY A 156 9.74 -15.21 -19.33
N GLU A 157 8.41 -15.37 -19.31
CA GLU A 157 7.55 -15.26 -20.48
C GLU A 157 7.56 -13.87 -21.13
N TYR A 158 7.67 -12.84 -20.31
CA TYR A 158 7.70 -11.45 -20.78
C TYR A 158 9.09 -10.80 -20.75
N LEU A 159 10.15 -11.53 -20.41
CA LEU A 159 11.50 -11.01 -20.51
C LEU A 159 11.94 -10.87 -21.99
N PRO A 160 12.86 -9.92 -22.29
CA PRO A 160 13.56 -9.88 -23.58
C PRO A 160 14.29 -11.21 -23.85
N VAL A 161 14.36 -11.61 -25.13
CA VAL A 161 14.90 -12.93 -25.54
C VAL A 161 16.29 -13.20 -24.96
N LEU A 162 17.17 -12.20 -24.96
CA LEU A 162 18.53 -12.34 -24.39
C LEU A 162 18.49 -12.56 -22.87
N LYS A 163 17.59 -11.89 -22.15
CA LYS A 163 17.45 -12.04 -20.69
C LYS A 163 16.77 -13.34 -20.28
N LYS A 164 15.99 -13.98 -21.15
CA LYS A 164 15.42 -15.32 -20.90
C LYS A 164 16.49 -16.37 -20.65
N TRP A 165 17.62 -16.28 -21.34
CA TRP A 165 18.72 -17.24 -21.23
C TRP A 165 19.47 -17.12 -19.89
N PHE A 166 19.69 -15.90 -19.41
CA PHE A 166 20.37 -15.64 -18.14
C PHE A 166 19.42 -15.62 -16.94
N GLY A 167 18.13 -15.36 -17.16
CA GLY A 167 17.15 -15.14 -16.11
C GLY A 167 16.84 -16.39 -15.27
N LYS A 168 16.83 -17.58 -15.88
CA LYS A 168 16.50 -18.83 -15.14
C LYS A 168 17.49 -19.12 -14.00
N SER A 169 18.79 -18.95 -14.20
CA SER A 169 19.79 -19.24 -13.17
C SER A 169 19.89 -18.12 -12.12
N ALA A 170 19.73 -16.86 -12.53
CA ALA A 170 19.75 -15.73 -11.61
C ALA A 170 18.48 -15.70 -10.73
N MET A 171 17.33 -16.04 -11.30
CA MET A 171 16.07 -16.15 -10.56
C MET A 171 16.06 -17.35 -9.61
N ALA A 172 16.54 -18.54 -10.04
CA ALA A 172 16.66 -19.69 -9.16
C ALA A 172 17.57 -19.41 -7.96
N LYS A 173 18.61 -18.59 -8.17
CA LYS A 173 19.51 -18.15 -7.10
C LYS A 173 18.89 -17.10 -6.17
N ALA A 174 18.07 -16.18 -6.71
CA ALA A 174 17.38 -15.14 -5.93
C ALA A 174 16.23 -15.71 -5.08
N TYR A 175 15.57 -16.78 -5.56
CA TYR A 175 14.44 -17.41 -4.86
C TYR A 175 14.80 -18.67 -4.06
N GLY A 176 16.10 -18.89 -3.78
CA GLY A 176 16.54 -19.79 -2.71
C GLY A 176 16.09 -21.25 -2.80
N GLY A 177 16.05 -21.84 -4.00
CA GLY A 177 15.75 -23.27 -4.15
C GLY A 177 14.27 -23.62 -4.15
N MET A 178 13.37 -22.67 -4.42
CA MET A 178 11.94 -22.96 -4.62
C MET A 178 11.73 -23.92 -5.82
N HIS A 179 10.89 -24.91 -5.63
CA HIS A 179 10.55 -25.87 -6.69
C HIS A 179 9.72 -25.18 -7.77
N VAL A 180 10.19 -25.24 -9.01
CA VAL A 180 9.42 -24.82 -10.19
C VAL A 180 8.87 -26.09 -10.85
N PRO A 181 7.55 -26.22 -10.96
CA PRO A 181 6.94 -27.41 -11.57
C PRO A 181 7.46 -27.64 -13.01
N SER A 182 7.83 -28.86 -13.30
CA SER A 182 8.17 -29.30 -14.67
C SER A 182 6.92 -29.35 -15.56
N ALA A 183 7.10 -29.36 -16.88
CA ALA A 183 5.99 -29.47 -17.81
C ALA A 183 5.16 -30.76 -17.60
N GLU A 184 5.78 -31.81 -17.10
CA GLU A 184 5.13 -33.08 -16.79
C GLU A 184 4.30 -32.98 -15.50
N GLU A 185 4.82 -32.37 -14.45
CA GLU A 185 4.08 -32.08 -13.21
C GLU A 185 2.88 -31.17 -13.47
N ILE A 186 3.07 -30.11 -14.28
CA ILE A 186 1.98 -29.21 -14.70
C ILE A 186 0.84 -30.00 -15.35
N LYS A 187 1.19 -30.91 -16.28
CA LYS A 187 0.21 -31.72 -16.99
C LYS A 187 -0.47 -32.75 -16.08
N GLN A 188 0.29 -33.43 -15.23
CA GLN A 188 -0.25 -34.42 -14.29
C GLN A 188 -1.17 -33.82 -13.25
N ALA A 189 -0.84 -32.62 -12.75
CA ALA A 189 -1.68 -31.88 -11.80
C ALA A 189 -2.86 -31.15 -12.45
N GLY A 190 -3.04 -31.22 -13.76
CA GLY A 190 -4.12 -30.54 -14.48
C GLY A 190 -4.02 -29.01 -14.45
N LEU A 191 -2.80 -28.48 -14.27
CA LEU A 191 -2.54 -27.05 -14.21
C LEU A 191 -2.60 -26.42 -15.61
N LEU A 192 -3.03 -25.16 -15.68
CA LEU A 192 -3.17 -24.44 -16.94
C LEU A 192 -1.99 -23.48 -17.15
N SER A 193 -1.56 -23.31 -18.40
CA SER A 193 -0.53 -22.34 -18.77
C SER A 193 -1.15 -21.00 -19.16
N PHE A 194 -0.73 -19.93 -18.53
CA PHE A 194 -1.14 -18.56 -18.84
C PHE A 194 -0.88 -18.18 -20.30
N GLN A 195 0.30 -18.53 -20.83
CA GLN A 195 0.65 -18.22 -22.22
C GLN A 195 -0.15 -19.04 -23.23
N ASP A 196 -0.39 -20.32 -22.95
CA ASP A 196 -1.19 -21.16 -23.84
C ASP A 196 -2.63 -20.62 -23.93
N LEU A 197 -3.19 -20.18 -22.80
CA LEU A 197 -4.51 -19.55 -22.77
C LEU A 197 -4.53 -18.26 -23.61
N ILE A 198 -3.56 -17.37 -23.45
CA ILE A 198 -3.48 -16.14 -24.26
C ILE A 198 -3.34 -16.44 -25.76
N HIS A 199 -2.57 -17.43 -26.13
CA HIS A 199 -2.38 -17.79 -27.54
C HIS A 199 -3.61 -18.47 -28.15
N LYS A 200 -4.30 -19.32 -27.38
CA LYS A 200 -5.45 -20.10 -27.84
C LYS A 200 -6.70 -19.23 -28.10
N TYR A 201 -6.96 -18.23 -27.26
CA TYR A 201 -8.22 -17.49 -27.31
C TYR A 201 -8.10 -16.18 -28.11
N PRO A 202 -9.12 -15.82 -28.91
CA PRO A 202 -9.19 -14.52 -29.59
C PRO A 202 -9.49 -13.40 -28.59
N PRO A 203 -9.18 -12.12 -28.89
CA PRO A 203 -9.45 -11.00 -28.00
C PRO A 203 -10.94 -10.56 -28.05
N LYS A 204 -11.84 -11.49 -27.78
CA LYS A 204 -13.30 -11.30 -27.84
C LYS A 204 -13.97 -11.89 -26.59
N PRO A 205 -13.76 -11.28 -25.41
CA PRO A 205 -14.44 -11.73 -24.20
C PRO A 205 -15.95 -11.46 -24.31
N PRO A 206 -16.78 -12.20 -23.57
CA PRO A 206 -18.20 -11.90 -23.47
C PRO A 206 -18.40 -10.49 -22.88
N ARG A 207 -19.49 -9.83 -23.28
CA ARG A 207 -19.92 -8.58 -22.66
C ARG A 207 -20.59 -8.89 -21.32
N VAL A 208 -20.12 -8.24 -20.26
CA VAL A 208 -20.68 -8.36 -18.92
C VAL A 208 -21.11 -6.97 -18.47
N SER A 209 -22.35 -6.85 -17.99
CA SER A 209 -22.82 -5.61 -17.37
C SER A 209 -22.26 -5.51 -15.96
N ILE A 210 -21.50 -4.47 -15.70
CA ILE A 210 -20.92 -4.18 -14.38
C ILE A 210 -21.63 -2.93 -13.83
N ASP A 211 -22.18 -3.04 -12.61
CA ASP A 211 -22.67 -1.91 -11.84
C ASP A 211 -21.51 -1.31 -11.04
N PRO A 212 -21.00 -0.12 -11.39
CA PRO A 212 -19.83 0.44 -10.71
C PRO A 212 -20.03 0.66 -9.21
N VAL A 213 -21.26 0.90 -8.78
CA VAL A 213 -21.61 1.23 -7.38
C VAL A 213 -21.69 -0.03 -6.52
N ASN A 214 -22.30 -1.08 -7.05
CA ASN A 214 -22.65 -2.26 -6.27
C ASN A 214 -21.73 -3.46 -6.53
N ASP A 215 -21.13 -3.58 -7.73
CA ASP A 215 -20.24 -4.68 -8.02
C ASP A 215 -18.85 -4.47 -7.37
N ILE A 216 -18.42 -5.50 -6.66
CA ILE A 216 -17.12 -5.51 -5.98
C ILE A 216 -16.02 -5.71 -7.02
N ALA A 217 -15.02 -4.84 -7.00
CA ALA A 217 -13.85 -4.96 -7.85
C ALA A 217 -12.73 -5.77 -7.15
N VAL A 218 -12.43 -5.42 -5.91
CA VAL A 218 -11.24 -5.96 -5.22
C VAL A 218 -11.56 -6.28 -3.76
N LEU A 219 -10.98 -7.39 -3.32
CA LEU A 219 -10.95 -7.84 -1.93
C LEU A 219 -9.49 -7.85 -1.42
N PRO A 220 -8.88 -6.69 -1.15
CA PRO A 220 -7.55 -6.61 -0.57
C PRO A 220 -7.60 -6.96 0.93
N TYR A 221 -6.66 -7.80 1.37
CA TYR A 221 -6.57 -8.21 2.77
C TYR A 221 -5.72 -7.24 3.58
N THR A 222 -6.21 -6.88 4.76
CA THR A 222 -5.46 -6.05 5.71
C THR A 222 -4.89 -6.94 6.80
N GLY A 223 -3.67 -6.67 7.22
CA GLY A 223 -3.10 -7.27 8.42
C GLY A 223 -3.85 -6.75 9.64
N GLY A 224 -4.93 -7.43 10.00
CA GLY A 224 -5.68 -7.14 11.23
C GLY A 224 -4.78 -7.24 12.45
N THR A 225 -5.05 -6.41 13.44
CA THR A 225 -4.20 -6.23 14.62
C THR A 225 -4.55 -7.15 15.78
N THR A 226 -5.71 -7.79 15.66
CA THR A 226 -6.31 -8.61 16.71
C THR A 226 -6.77 -9.98 16.22
N GLY A 227 -6.40 -10.38 14.99
CA GLY A 227 -6.88 -11.63 14.41
C GLY A 227 -6.33 -11.91 13.01
N LEU A 228 -6.95 -12.88 12.33
CA LEU A 228 -6.64 -13.21 10.94
C LEU A 228 -6.95 -12.01 10.02
N PRO A 229 -6.19 -11.84 8.91
CA PRO A 229 -6.43 -10.78 7.95
C PRO A 229 -7.88 -10.74 7.46
N LYS A 230 -8.43 -9.53 7.31
CA LYS A 230 -9.80 -9.28 6.83
C LYS A 230 -9.75 -8.62 5.47
N ALA A 231 -10.66 -8.96 4.56
CA ALA A 231 -10.76 -8.32 3.25
C ALA A 231 -11.65 -7.07 3.32
N ALA A 232 -11.13 -5.94 2.87
CA ALA A 232 -11.96 -4.76 2.62
C ALA A 232 -12.75 -4.94 1.32
N VAL A 233 -14.01 -4.55 1.29
CA VAL A 233 -14.87 -4.60 0.10
C VAL A 233 -14.75 -3.29 -0.66
N LEU A 234 -14.05 -3.31 -1.79
CA LEU A 234 -13.88 -2.16 -2.67
C LEU A 234 -14.64 -2.36 -3.98
N THR A 235 -15.56 -1.44 -4.30
CA THR A 235 -16.33 -1.44 -5.54
C THR A 235 -15.56 -0.78 -6.68
N HIS A 236 -16.03 -0.96 -7.91
CA HIS A 236 -15.49 -0.21 -9.05
C HIS A 236 -15.60 1.31 -8.81
N ARG A 237 -16.71 1.75 -8.18
CA ARG A 237 -16.91 3.16 -7.82
C ARG A 237 -15.86 3.70 -6.88
N ASN A 238 -15.46 2.95 -5.85
CA ASN A 238 -14.39 3.37 -4.93
C ASN A 238 -13.06 3.57 -5.68
N MET A 239 -12.74 2.63 -6.57
CA MET A 239 -11.51 2.68 -7.37
C MET A 239 -11.48 3.88 -8.33
N ILE A 240 -12.57 4.12 -9.05
CA ILE A 240 -12.70 5.26 -10.00
C ILE A 240 -12.73 6.60 -9.25
N ALA A 241 -13.41 6.64 -8.08
CA ALA A 241 -13.44 7.83 -7.24
C ALA A 241 -12.04 8.25 -6.82
N LEU A 242 -11.23 7.30 -6.32
CA LEU A 242 -9.86 7.62 -5.94
C LEU A 242 -9.04 8.15 -7.13
N GLN A 243 -9.21 7.57 -8.33
CA GLN A 243 -8.49 8.10 -9.50
C GLN A 243 -8.89 9.55 -9.79
N ALA A 244 -10.18 9.88 -9.79
CA ALA A 244 -10.66 11.23 -9.99
C ALA A 244 -10.12 12.20 -8.92
N GLN A 245 -10.12 11.78 -7.66
CA GLN A 245 -9.62 12.56 -6.52
C GLN A 245 -8.12 12.85 -6.61
N VAL A 246 -7.31 11.81 -6.83
CA VAL A 246 -5.84 11.93 -6.85
C VAL A 246 -5.35 12.67 -8.10
N LEU A 247 -5.91 12.37 -9.27
CA LEU A 247 -5.48 13.03 -10.50
C LEU A 247 -5.81 14.52 -10.52
N CYS A 248 -6.93 14.94 -9.94
CA CYS A 248 -7.22 16.37 -9.83
C CYS A 248 -6.39 17.05 -8.73
N PHE A 249 -6.06 16.35 -7.63
CA PHE A 249 -5.29 16.92 -6.53
C PHE A 249 -3.82 17.16 -6.88
N TRP A 250 -3.26 16.37 -7.82
CA TRP A 250 -1.90 16.53 -8.33
C TRP A 250 -1.88 16.99 -9.80
N PRO A 251 -2.23 18.26 -10.09
CA PRO A 251 -2.33 18.78 -11.46
C PRO A 251 -0.95 19.02 -12.11
N LEU A 252 0.00 18.11 -11.88
CA LEU A 252 1.39 18.19 -12.36
C LEU A 252 1.62 17.39 -13.64
N PHE A 253 0.71 16.49 -13.95
CA PHE A 253 0.90 15.48 -14.98
C PHE A 253 0.24 15.86 -16.31
N GLU A 254 0.89 15.44 -17.39
CA GLU A 254 0.36 15.51 -18.73
C GLU A 254 -0.11 14.13 -19.17
N GLU A 255 -1.40 13.99 -19.43
CA GLU A 255 -2.01 12.73 -19.83
C GLU A 255 -1.30 12.11 -21.05
N GLY A 256 -0.95 10.83 -20.98
CA GLY A 256 -0.28 10.09 -22.05
C GLY A 256 1.23 10.33 -22.18
N LYS A 257 1.85 11.14 -21.32
CA LYS A 257 3.28 11.50 -21.43
C LYS A 257 4.15 11.05 -20.26
N GLU A 258 3.54 10.59 -19.17
CA GLU A 258 4.26 10.34 -17.92
C GLU A 258 4.88 8.94 -17.87
N VAL A 259 5.88 8.80 -17.01
CA VAL A 259 6.53 7.52 -16.71
C VAL A 259 6.57 7.34 -15.19
N SER A 260 5.95 6.28 -14.71
CA SER A 260 5.87 5.95 -13.29
C SER A 260 6.72 4.72 -12.94
N MET A 261 7.46 4.80 -11.84
CA MET A 261 8.25 3.68 -11.34
C MET A 261 7.34 2.74 -10.53
N ALA A 262 7.16 1.50 -10.99
CA ALA A 262 6.21 0.54 -10.44
C ALA A 262 6.92 -0.63 -9.73
N PHE A 263 7.64 -0.31 -8.65
CA PHE A 263 8.31 -1.29 -7.78
C PHE A 263 7.55 -1.56 -6.48
N LEU A 264 6.63 -0.67 -6.06
CA LEU A 264 5.76 -0.96 -4.93
C LEU A 264 4.86 -2.16 -5.25
N PRO A 265 4.69 -3.10 -4.29
CA PRO A 265 3.96 -4.33 -4.55
C PRO A 265 2.52 -4.11 -4.99
N PHE A 266 2.10 -4.74 -6.09
CA PHE A 266 0.72 -4.64 -6.59
C PHE A 266 -0.28 -5.44 -5.76
N PHE A 267 0.17 -6.38 -4.94
CA PHE A 267 -0.71 -7.04 -3.98
C PHE A 267 -1.12 -6.10 -2.82
N HIS A 268 -0.38 -5.03 -2.59
CA HIS A 268 -0.73 -4.00 -1.61
C HIS A 268 -1.50 -2.86 -2.27
N ILE A 269 -2.54 -2.35 -1.58
CA ILE A 269 -3.46 -1.35 -2.14
C ILE A 269 -2.76 -0.09 -2.67
N TYR A 270 -1.65 0.35 -2.05
CA TYR A 270 -0.87 1.49 -2.52
C TYR A 270 -0.27 1.24 -3.91
N GLY A 271 0.43 0.13 -4.08
CA GLY A 271 0.99 -0.26 -5.38
C GLY A 271 -0.08 -0.55 -6.43
N GLN A 272 -1.18 -1.17 -6.00
CA GLN A 272 -2.27 -1.56 -6.88
C GLN A 272 -3.06 -0.37 -7.43
N VAL A 273 -3.48 0.55 -6.56
CA VAL A 273 -4.45 1.60 -6.94
C VAL A 273 -3.76 2.91 -7.27
N VAL A 274 -2.75 3.33 -6.51
CA VAL A 274 -2.05 4.59 -6.79
C VAL A 274 -1.04 4.41 -7.92
N VAL A 275 -0.21 3.35 -7.87
CA VAL A 275 0.86 3.18 -8.85
C VAL A 275 0.35 2.53 -10.13
N MET A 276 -0.26 1.33 -10.04
CA MET A 276 -0.70 0.58 -11.21
C MET A 276 -1.91 1.23 -11.88
N LEU A 277 -3.03 1.34 -11.17
CA LEU A 277 -4.26 1.89 -11.75
C LEU A 277 -4.10 3.39 -12.04
N GLY A 278 -3.52 4.18 -11.11
CA GLY A 278 -3.32 5.61 -11.30
C GLY A 278 -2.40 5.96 -12.46
N GLY A 279 -1.29 5.24 -12.61
CA GLY A 279 -0.42 5.42 -13.75
C GLY A 279 -1.11 5.07 -15.07
N LEU A 280 -1.83 3.94 -15.14
CA LEU A 280 -2.59 3.58 -16.34
C LEU A 280 -3.74 4.56 -16.61
N ALA A 281 -4.45 5.05 -15.58
CA ALA A 281 -5.53 6.03 -15.71
C ALA A 281 -5.04 7.36 -16.31
N LEU A 282 -3.78 7.70 -16.07
CA LEU A 282 -3.12 8.86 -16.66
C LEU A 282 -2.56 8.61 -18.08
N GLY A 283 -2.69 7.41 -18.63
CA GLY A 283 -2.05 7.04 -19.90
C GLY A 283 -0.52 6.91 -19.79
N SER A 284 0.04 6.77 -18.60
CA SER A 284 1.49 6.69 -18.34
C SER A 284 2.09 5.34 -18.74
N ALA A 285 3.41 5.33 -18.94
CA ALA A 285 4.19 4.12 -18.99
C ALA A 285 4.58 3.67 -17.56
N LEU A 286 4.31 2.42 -17.21
CA LEU A 286 4.73 1.81 -15.95
C LEU A 286 6.03 1.03 -16.14
N VAL A 287 7.09 1.39 -15.42
CA VAL A 287 8.33 0.61 -15.38
C VAL A 287 8.23 -0.40 -14.24
N LEU A 288 8.02 -1.65 -14.59
CA LEU A 288 7.75 -2.74 -13.65
C LEU A 288 9.05 -3.38 -13.12
N PHE A 289 9.07 -3.62 -11.82
CA PHE A 289 10.13 -4.35 -11.12
C PHE A 289 9.53 -5.50 -10.32
N THR A 290 9.96 -6.70 -10.61
CA THR A 290 9.54 -7.90 -9.85
C THR A 290 10.17 -7.91 -8.46
N THR A 291 11.45 -7.64 -8.40
CA THR A 291 12.23 -7.46 -7.17
C THR A 291 12.85 -6.06 -7.22
N PRO A 292 12.62 -5.20 -6.24
CA PRO A 292 13.17 -3.85 -6.23
C PRO A 292 14.67 -3.91 -5.90
N ASP A 293 15.52 -3.95 -6.93
CA ASP A 293 16.95 -3.63 -6.80
C ASP A 293 17.12 -2.12 -6.93
N ILE A 294 17.78 -1.50 -5.97
CA ILE A 294 17.91 -0.04 -5.91
C ILE A 294 18.72 0.50 -7.10
N ASP A 295 19.76 -0.19 -7.51
CA ASP A 295 20.58 0.24 -8.66
C ASP A 295 19.79 0.21 -9.95
N ASP A 296 19.01 -0.84 -10.15
CA ASP A 296 18.12 -0.98 -11.31
C ASP A 296 17.04 0.12 -11.31
N ILE A 297 16.49 0.45 -10.15
CA ILE A 297 15.49 1.54 -10.01
C ILE A 297 16.12 2.89 -10.36
N LEU A 298 17.28 3.23 -9.77
CA LEU A 298 17.97 4.50 -10.03
C LEU A 298 18.37 4.62 -11.51
N TRP A 299 18.89 3.54 -12.10
CA TRP A 299 19.20 3.49 -13.53
C TRP A 299 17.95 3.71 -14.38
N ALA A 300 16.84 3.08 -14.04
CA ALA A 300 15.60 3.17 -14.81
C ALA A 300 14.95 4.56 -14.71
N ILE A 301 15.03 5.25 -13.57
CA ILE A 301 14.59 6.64 -13.42
C ILE A 301 15.26 7.52 -14.48
N GLU A 302 16.56 7.41 -14.66
CA GLU A 302 17.30 8.17 -15.68
C GLU A 302 17.02 7.67 -17.09
N ARG A 303 17.07 6.36 -17.29
CA ARG A 303 16.90 5.72 -18.61
C ARG A 303 15.56 6.00 -19.25
N TYR A 304 14.49 5.96 -18.47
CA TYR A 304 13.13 6.15 -18.95
C TYR A 304 12.57 7.54 -18.65
N ARG A 305 13.39 8.43 -18.05
CA ARG A 305 13.01 9.80 -17.70
C ARG A 305 11.76 9.82 -16.83
N ALA A 306 11.77 9.06 -15.76
CA ALA A 306 10.63 8.96 -14.85
C ALA A 306 10.15 10.35 -14.39
N SER A 307 8.85 10.52 -14.30
CA SER A 307 8.17 11.73 -13.83
C SER A 307 7.51 11.55 -12.46
N ALA A 308 7.22 10.30 -12.04
CA ALA A 308 6.64 9.99 -10.75
C ALA A 308 7.43 8.87 -10.05
N PHE A 309 7.63 9.06 -8.74
CA PHE A 309 8.31 8.10 -7.86
C PHE A 309 7.52 7.97 -6.56
N TYR A 310 7.11 6.74 -6.25
CA TYR A 310 6.33 6.41 -5.07
C TYR A 310 7.16 5.52 -4.16
N GLY A 311 7.40 5.95 -2.93
CA GLY A 311 8.23 5.23 -1.99
C GLY A 311 7.58 5.05 -0.63
N VAL A 312 8.34 4.42 0.25
CA VAL A 312 8.04 4.22 1.67
C VAL A 312 9.18 4.79 2.51
N PRO A 313 8.98 5.12 3.80
CA PRO A 313 10.01 5.75 4.63
C PRO A 313 11.35 5.03 4.62
N THR A 314 11.37 3.71 4.75
CA THR A 314 12.60 2.90 4.75
C THR A 314 13.43 3.05 3.47
N LEU A 315 12.77 3.28 2.33
CA LEU A 315 13.45 3.53 1.06
C LEU A 315 14.12 4.91 1.07
N PHE A 316 13.44 5.95 1.55
CA PHE A 316 14.03 7.30 1.63
C PHE A 316 15.14 7.38 2.68
N GLU A 317 14.98 6.65 3.81
CA GLU A 317 16.04 6.47 4.81
C GLU A 317 17.30 5.86 4.20
N TYR A 318 17.16 4.86 3.35
CA TYR A 318 18.28 4.27 2.63
C TYR A 318 18.86 5.23 1.58
N LEU A 319 18.02 5.80 0.74
CA LEU A 319 18.44 6.66 -0.39
C LEU A 319 19.11 7.95 0.07
N LYS A 320 18.76 8.52 1.23
CA LYS A 320 19.39 9.76 1.72
C LYS A 320 20.91 9.61 1.94
N GLU A 321 21.37 8.38 2.18
CA GLU A 321 22.79 8.08 2.44
C GLU A 321 23.47 7.32 1.28
N TYR A 322 22.69 6.69 0.40
CA TYR A 322 23.21 5.85 -0.66
C TYR A 322 23.95 6.67 -1.72
N GLU A 323 25.23 6.34 -1.97
CA GLU A 323 26.12 7.12 -2.83
C GLU A 323 25.59 7.35 -4.26
N LYS A 324 24.90 6.34 -4.83
CA LYS A 324 24.40 6.41 -6.20
C LYS A 324 23.13 7.25 -6.34
N THR A 325 22.54 7.74 -5.25
CA THR A 325 21.40 8.66 -5.28
C THR A 325 21.70 9.92 -6.09
N ASP A 326 22.94 10.39 -6.06
CA ASP A 326 23.39 11.59 -6.78
C ASP A 326 23.50 11.38 -8.31
N ARG A 327 23.39 10.14 -8.79
CA ARG A 327 23.35 9.83 -10.23
C ARG A 327 22.02 10.16 -10.90
N VAL A 328 21.00 10.44 -10.09
CA VAL A 328 19.63 10.74 -10.56
C VAL A 328 19.36 12.22 -10.50
N ASN A 329 18.83 12.79 -11.58
CA ASN A 329 18.31 14.15 -11.59
C ASN A 329 16.89 14.17 -10.97
N TRP A 330 16.83 14.15 -9.63
CA TRP A 330 15.57 14.15 -8.88
C TRP A 330 14.69 15.37 -9.14
N LYS A 331 15.27 16.51 -9.51
CA LYS A 331 14.53 17.74 -9.85
C LYS A 331 13.69 17.60 -11.13
N ARG A 332 13.96 16.59 -11.94
CA ARG A 332 13.17 16.31 -13.15
C ARG A 332 11.85 15.62 -12.81
N LEU A 333 11.79 14.91 -11.71
CA LEU A 333 10.57 14.23 -11.29
C LEU A 333 9.53 15.26 -10.88
N LYS A 334 8.34 15.16 -11.44
CA LYS A 334 7.22 16.04 -11.14
C LYS A 334 6.61 15.75 -9.76
N LEU A 335 6.64 14.47 -9.35
CA LEU A 335 6.08 14.03 -8.10
C LEU A 335 6.93 12.93 -7.45
N ILE A 336 7.28 13.14 -6.17
CA ILE A 336 7.94 12.14 -5.32
C ILE A 336 7.08 12.01 -4.07
N VAL A 337 6.45 10.85 -3.86
CA VAL A 337 5.53 10.60 -2.75
C VAL A 337 6.10 9.59 -1.78
N CYS A 338 6.00 9.87 -0.51
CA CYS A 338 6.20 8.93 0.57
C CYS A 338 4.85 8.59 1.22
N GLY A 339 4.53 7.32 1.31
CA GLY A 339 3.30 6.86 1.95
C GLY A 339 3.51 5.56 2.72
N ALA A 340 2.41 5.02 3.20
CA ALA A 340 2.32 3.78 3.98
C ALA A 340 2.82 3.90 5.42
N ASP A 341 3.71 4.80 5.75
CA ASP A 341 4.13 5.14 7.12
C ASP A 341 4.59 6.60 7.18
N THR A 342 4.83 7.11 8.37
CA THR A 342 5.31 8.48 8.55
C THR A 342 6.79 8.57 8.27
N LEU A 343 7.19 9.59 7.53
CA LEU A 343 8.58 9.92 7.24
C LEU A 343 9.11 10.89 8.29
N HIS A 344 10.31 10.63 8.82
CA HIS A 344 10.95 11.54 9.79
C HIS A 344 11.35 12.86 9.12
N GLU A 345 11.13 13.98 9.81
CA GLU A 345 11.48 15.31 9.31
C GLU A 345 12.97 15.41 8.96
N SER A 346 13.83 14.81 9.77
CA SER A 346 15.28 14.78 9.53
C SER A 346 15.64 14.12 8.18
N THR A 347 14.86 13.13 7.76
CA THR A 347 15.03 12.45 6.46
C THR A 347 14.54 13.33 5.32
N ILE A 348 13.40 14.02 5.50
CA ILE A 348 12.91 14.99 4.51
C ILE A 348 13.97 16.09 4.31
N GLU A 349 14.53 16.63 5.39
CA GLU A 349 15.56 17.69 5.31
C GLU A 349 16.87 17.22 4.67
N ALA A 350 17.33 16.03 5.02
CA ALA A 350 18.51 15.44 4.42
C ALA A 350 18.32 15.20 2.92
N TRP A 351 17.14 14.70 2.54
CA TRP A 351 16.75 14.49 1.15
C TRP A 351 16.70 15.78 0.36
N GLU A 352 15.96 16.80 0.86
CA GLU A 352 15.85 18.11 0.20
C GLU A 352 17.20 18.79 0.03
N ARG A 353 18.05 18.73 1.06
CA ARG A 353 19.41 19.29 1.02
C ARG A 353 20.29 18.60 -0.02
N ARG A 354 20.17 17.28 -0.14
CA ARG A 354 20.99 16.47 -1.04
C ARG A 354 20.51 16.56 -2.49
N THR A 355 19.23 16.40 -2.72
CA THR A 355 18.66 16.23 -4.07
C THR A 355 18.08 17.53 -4.64
N GLY A 356 17.74 18.47 -3.78
CA GLY A 356 17.03 19.70 -4.12
C GLY A 356 15.59 19.48 -4.59
N SER A 357 15.00 18.30 -4.30
CA SER A 357 13.62 17.95 -4.62
C SER A 357 12.82 17.72 -3.34
N LYS A 358 11.49 17.91 -3.41
CA LYS A 358 10.58 17.72 -2.28
C LYS A 358 10.01 16.31 -2.25
N ILE A 359 9.75 15.80 -1.06
CA ILE A 359 8.93 14.62 -0.84
C ILE A 359 7.55 15.08 -0.37
N PHE A 360 6.50 14.57 -0.98
CA PHE A 360 5.13 14.79 -0.57
C PHE A 360 4.65 13.58 0.22
N GLU A 361 4.08 13.82 1.40
CA GLU A 361 3.53 12.75 2.21
C GLU A 361 2.09 12.43 1.80
N GLY A 362 1.72 11.15 1.85
CA GLY A 362 0.37 10.68 1.66
C GLY A 362 -0.03 9.71 2.76
N TYR A 363 -1.25 9.84 3.25
CA TYR A 363 -1.84 8.97 4.26
C TYR A 363 -3.09 8.30 3.72
N GLY A 364 -3.27 7.06 4.14
CA GLY A 364 -4.46 6.28 3.88
C GLY A 364 -4.28 4.83 4.33
N MET A 365 -5.27 4.04 4.06
CA MET A 365 -5.35 2.66 4.46
C MET A 365 -6.11 1.84 3.40
N THR A 366 -6.13 0.54 3.53
CA THR A 366 -6.86 -0.31 2.58
C THR A 366 -8.34 0.06 2.51
N GLU A 367 -8.92 0.40 3.65
CA GLU A 367 -10.31 0.78 3.84
C GLU A 367 -10.67 2.15 3.20
N THR A 368 -9.65 2.95 2.83
CA THR A 368 -9.81 4.22 2.09
C THR A 368 -9.38 4.11 0.63
N THR A 369 -9.32 2.89 0.09
CA THR A 369 -8.85 2.61 -1.28
C THR A 369 -7.44 3.17 -1.54
N ALA A 370 -6.59 3.22 -0.55
CA ALA A 370 -5.19 3.65 -0.46
C ALA A 370 -4.97 5.06 0.09
N VAL A 371 -5.69 6.09 -0.37
CA VAL A 371 -5.38 7.49 -0.01
C VAL A 371 -6.62 8.21 0.54
N SER A 372 -6.44 8.97 1.59
CA SER A 372 -7.44 9.91 2.11
C SER A 372 -6.87 11.32 2.32
N HIS A 373 -5.56 11.43 2.58
CA HIS A 373 -4.87 12.71 2.74
C HIS A 373 -3.58 12.73 1.94
N SER A 374 -3.18 13.90 1.49
CA SER A 374 -1.86 14.11 0.93
C SER A 374 -1.40 15.57 1.10
N SER A 375 -0.08 15.75 1.05
CA SER A 375 0.53 17.08 1.03
C SER A 375 0.15 17.82 -0.25
N PRO A 376 -0.39 19.05 -0.19
CA PRO A 376 -0.61 19.89 -1.35
C PRO A 376 0.73 20.24 -2.01
N VAL A 377 0.81 20.11 -3.35
CA VAL A 377 2.06 20.31 -4.09
C VAL A 377 2.60 21.75 -4.02
N ASN A 378 1.73 22.74 -3.86
CA ASN A 378 2.08 24.15 -3.71
C ASN A 378 2.51 24.53 -2.29
N ARG A 379 2.05 23.79 -1.26
CA ARG A 379 2.33 24.12 0.14
C ARG A 379 2.44 22.86 1.04
N PRO A 380 3.44 22.01 0.83
CA PRO A 380 3.67 20.88 1.73
C PRO A 380 4.10 21.38 3.11
N LYS A 381 3.63 20.72 4.19
CA LYS A 381 3.95 21.03 5.58
C LYS A 381 4.66 19.84 6.19
N LYS A 382 5.90 20.04 6.64
CA LYS A 382 6.69 18.99 7.31
C LYS A 382 6.03 18.56 8.62
N GLY A 383 6.16 17.29 8.97
CA GLY A 383 5.54 16.71 10.16
C GLY A 383 4.02 16.54 10.05
N SER A 384 3.45 16.79 8.86
CA SER A 384 2.05 16.57 8.56
C SER A 384 1.90 15.61 7.39
N PHE A 385 0.95 14.67 7.47
CA PHE A 385 0.61 13.83 6.33
C PHE A 385 -0.33 14.51 5.32
N GLY A 386 -0.49 15.83 5.44
CA GLY A 386 -1.21 16.67 4.49
C GLY A 386 -2.64 17.01 4.92
N VAL A 387 -3.45 17.24 3.90
CA VAL A 387 -4.86 17.61 4.01
C VAL A 387 -5.74 16.55 3.34
N PRO A 388 -7.04 16.45 3.67
CA PRO A 388 -7.95 15.58 2.94
C PRO A 388 -7.89 15.83 1.43
N ILE A 389 -7.86 14.76 0.63
CA ILE A 389 -7.95 14.90 -0.83
C ILE A 389 -9.38 15.28 -1.25
N PRO A 390 -9.59 15.85 -2.44
CA PRO A 390 -10.90 16.31 -2.90
C PRO A 390 -12.01 15.27 -2.73
N GLY A 391 -13.14 15.66 -2.13
CA GLY A 391 -14.28 14.79 -1.89
C GLY A 391 -14.17 13.91 -0.65
N VAL A 392 -13.08 14.02 0.13
CA VAL A 392 -12.97 13.37 1.45
C VAL A 392 -13.31 14.37 2.56
N ASN A 393 -14.23 13.98 3.43
CA ASN A 393 -14.51 14.65 4.68
C ASN A 393 -13.73 13.98 5.80
N ALA A 394 -13.10 14.77 6.66
CA ALA A 394 -12.31 14.30 7.79
C ALA A 394 -12.71 15.06 9.06
N ALA A 395 -12.81 14.35 10.17
CA ALA A 395 -13.01 14.93 11.49
C ALA A 395 -12.26 14.11 12.54
N ILE A 396 -12.12 14.69 13.72
CA ILE A 396 -11.45 14.04 14.87
C ILE A 396 -12.47 13.92 15.98
N ILE A 397 -12.62 12.71 16.51
CA ILE A 397 -13.55 12.42 17.61
C ILE A 397 -12.81 11.94 18.85
N ASP A 398 -13.46 12.01 20.00
CA ASP A 398 -12.98 11.33 21.20
C ASP A 398 -12.79 9.84 20.91
N HIS A 399 -11.64 9.31 21.27
CA HIS A 399 -11.32 7.90 21.04
C HIS A 399 -12.23 6.92 21.82
N ALA A 400 -12.91 7.40 22.86
CA ALA A 400 -13.86 6.62 23.66
C ALA A 400 -15.33 6.88 23.28
N GLY A 401 -15.59 7.91 22.45
CA GLY A 401 -16.94 8.35 22.11
C GLY A 401 -17.15 8.67 20.63
N THR A 402 -18.08 9.57 20.37
CA THR A 402 -18.43 10.06 19.03
C THR A 402 -18.38 11.59 18.96
N ASP A 403 -18.09 12.26 20.07
CA ASP A 403 -18.06 13.72 20.12
C ASP A 403 -16.83 14.25 19.38
N MET A 404 -17.05 15.24 18.51
CA MET A 404 -15.95 15.91 17.80
C MET A 404 -15.10 16.71 18.77
N LEU A 405 -13.79 16.62 18.64
CA LEU A 405 -12.81 17.33 19.46
C LEU A 405 -12.46 18.70 18.86
N PRO A 406 -12.11 19.69 19.68
CA PRO A 406 -11.58 20.98 19.22
C PRO A 406 -10.34 20.82 18.34
N VAL A 407 -10.13 21.80 17.44
CA VAL A 407 -8.90 21.89 16.64
C VAL A 407 -7.69 21.96 17.55
N GLY A 408 -6.65 21.18 17.23
CA GLY A 408 -5.42 21.04 18.03
C GLY A 408 -5.45 19.88 19.03
N GLU A 409 -6.62 19.37 19.40
CA GLU A 409 -6.71 18.21 20.28
C GLU A 409 -6.45 16.89 19.54
N VAL A 410 -5.92 15.89 20.27
CA VAL A 410 -5.58 14.58 19.74
C VAL A 410 -6.74 13.63 19.98
N GLY A 411 -7.28 13.06 18.89
CA GLY A 411 -8.35 12.07 18.93
C GLY A 411 -8.32 11.12 17.76
N GLU A 412 -9.34 10.29 17.62
CA GLU A 412 -9.45 9.31 16.54
C GLU A 412 -9.93 9.99 15.25
N LEU A 413 -9.17 9.78 14.17
CA LEU A 413 -9.57 10.24 12.84
C LEU A 413 -10.75 9.43 12.33
N ILE A 414 -11.78 10.14 11.88
CA ILE A 414 -12.91 9.57 11.15
C ILE A 414 -13.00 10.16 9.75
N LEU A 415 -13.42 9.33 8.79
CA LEU A 415 -13.41 9.67 7.37
C LEU A 415 -14.74 9.32 6.70
N ASN A 416 -15.20 10.19 5.81
CA ASN A 416 -16.32 9.96 4.91
C ASN A 416 -15.90 10.38 3.50
N GLY A 417 -16.30 9.62 2.47
CA GLY A 417 -15.96 9.94 1.09
C GLY A 417 -16.23 8.78 0.12
N PRO A 418 -16.20 9.04 -1.18
CA PRO A 418 -16.55 8.04 -2.19
C PRO A 418 -15.50 6.94 -2.37
N ASN A 419 -14.30 7.13 -1.85
CA ASN A 419 -13.19 6.17 -1.82
C ASN A 419 -13.20 5.27 -0.58
N ILE A 420 -14.16 5.42 0.34
CA ILE A 420 -14.28 4.58 1.54
C ILE A 420 -14.91 3.24 1.18
N MET A 421 -14.38 2.15 1.75
CA MET A 421 -14.87 0.77 1.55
C MET A 421 -16.34 0.63 1.93
N GLN A 422 -17.00 -0.42 1.41
CA GLN A 422 -18.36 -0.75 1.80
C GLN A 422 -18.44 -1.45 3.18
N GLY A 423 -17.37 -2.08 3.61
CA GLY A 423 -17.24 -2.85 4.83
C GLY A 423 -16.24 -3.98 4.68
N TYR A 424 -16.20 -4.92 5.61
CA TYR A 424 -15.37 -6.13 5.51
C TYR A 424 -16.17 -7.31 4.95
N TRP A 425 -15.53 -8.04 4.06
CA TRP A 425 -16.13 -9.19 3.37
C TRP A 425 -16.63 -10.23 4.38
N LYS A 426 -17.95 -10.49 4.34
CA LYS A 426 -18.62 -11.46 5.22
C LYS A 426 -18.36 -11.28 6.72
N ARG A 427 -18.11 -10.04 7.14
CA ARG A 427 -17.88 -9.66 8.53
C ARG A 427 -18.78 -8.47 8.92
N PRO A 428 -20.11 -8.68 9.06
CA PRO A 428 -21.02 -7.57 9.41
C PRO A 428 -20.66 -6.94 10.76
N GLU A 429 -20.42 -7.74 11.80
CA GLU A 429 -20.01 -7.26 13.13
C GLU A 429 -18.70 -6.43 13.06
N GLY A 430 -17.67 -6.95 12.38
CA GLY A 430 -16.42 -6.23 12.20
C GLY A 430 -16.56 -4.98 11.32
N THR A 431 -17.60 -4.91 10.48
CA THR A 431 -17.95 -3.72 9.72
C THR A 431 -18.60 -2.69 10.62
N ASP A 432 -19.54 -3.10 11.46
CA ASP A 432 -20.24 -2.21 12.41
C ASP A 432 -19.27 -1.61 13.44
N GLU A 433 -18.25 -2.36 13.85
CA GLU A 433 -17.20 -1.85 14.76
C GLU A 433 -16.41 -0.66 14.22
N VAL A 434 -16.20 -0.61 12.89
CA VAL A 434 -15.35 0.41 12.26
C VAL A 434 -16.15 1.55 11.62
N PHE A 435 -17.46 1.47 11.61
CA PHE A 435 -18.29 2.58 11.17
C PHE A 435 -19.03 3.21 12.34
N VAL A 436 -19.18 4.51 12.28
CA VAL A 436 -19.93 5.31 13.25
C VAL A 436 -20.85 6.26 12.49
N GLU A 437 -22.03 6.48 13.03
CA GLU A 437 -22.95 7.50 12.54
C GLU A 437 -22.68 8.82 13.25
N VAL A 438 -22.30 9.84 12.48
CA VAL A 438 -22.11 11.20 12.96
C VAL A 438 -22.90 12.13 12.06
N GLU A 439 -23.82 12.90 12.65
CA GLU A 439 -24.68 13.85 11.93
C GLU A 439 -25.57 13.20 10.84
N GLY A 440 -25.98 11.96 11.02
CA GLY A 440 -26.78 11.20 10.06
C GLY A 440 -26.02 10.66 8.86
N GLU A 441 -24.69 10.80 8.85
CA GLU A 441 -23.80 10.23 7.85
C GLU A 441 -22.92 9.12 8.43
N LYS A 442 -22.59 8.14 7.60
CA LYS A 442 -21.74 7.01 7.96
C LYS A 442 -20.26 7.37 7.79
N TRP A 443 -19.48 7.28 8.86
CA TRP A 443 -18.05 7.60 8.89
C TRP A 443 -17.23 6.37 9.24
N LEU A 444 -16.09 6.20 8.56
CA LEU A 444 -15.10 5.18 8.88
C LEU A 444 -14.21 5.65 10.02
N ARG A 445 -14.13 4.88 11.09
CA ARG A 445 -13.12 5.02 12.16
C ARG A 445 -11.81 4.42 11.67
N THR A 446 -10.75 5.20 11.67
CA THR A 446 -9.45 4.71 11.17
C THR A 446 -8.68 3.92 12.23
N GLY A 447 -8.97 4.12 13.49
CA GLY A 447 -8.17 3.63 14.61
C GLY A 447 -6.83 4.35 14.76
N ASP A 448 -6.63 5.45 14.03
CA ASP A 448 -5.42 6.28 14.11
C ASP A 448 -5.70 7.56 14.90
N LEU A 449 -4.80 7.89 15.83
CA LEU A 449 -4.87 9.08 16.68
C LEU A 449 -4.09 10.21 16.00
N VAL A 450 -4.79 11.30 15.75
CA VAL A 450 -4.30 12.45 15.00
C VAL A 450 -4.73 13.76 15.64
N SER A 451 -4.11 14.87 15.25
CA SER A 451 -4.66 16.22 15.47
C SER A 451 -4.77 16.96 14.14
N MET A 452 -5.65 17.94 14.07
CA MET A 452 -5.72 18.91 12.98
C MET A 452 -5.28 20.28 13.50
N ASP A 453 -4.39 20.94 12.79
CA ASP A 453 -3.98 22.30 13.17
C ASP A 453 -4.96 23.37 12.62
N GLU A 454 -4.75 24.63 13.01
CA GLU A 454 -5.61 25.75 12.61
C GLU A 454 -5.62 26.02 11.10
N GLU A 455 -4.62 25.52 10.38
CA GLU A 455 -4.56 25.61 8.93
C GLU A 455 -5.33 24.47 8.25
N GLY A 456 -5.67 23.38 8.97
CA GLY A 456 -6.36 22.21 8.46
C GLY A 456 -5.42 21.09 7.99
N TYR A 457 -4.14 21.13 8.40
CA TYR A 457 -3.22 20.01 8.21
C TYR A 457 -3.35 19.01 9.34
N PHE A 458 -3.25 17.73 8.97
CA PHE A 458 -3.38 16.63 9.91
C PHE A 458 -2.00 16.07 10.29
N HIS A 459 -1.84 15.79 11.60
CA HIS A 459 -0.61 15.31 12.21
C HIS A 459 -0.86 13.95 12.86
N PHE A 460 -0.05 12.97 12.56
CA PHE A 460 -0.18 11.61 13.10
C PHE A 460 0.53 11.49 14.45
N PHE A 461 -0.13 10.91 15.43
CA PHE A 461 0.45 10.65 16.76
C PHE A 461 0.75 9.17 16.99
N ASP A 462 -0.26 8.31 16.88
CA ASP A 462 -0.09 6.87 17.08
C ASP A 462 -1.34 6.11 16.59
N ARG A 463 -1.32 4.80 16.77
CA ARG A 463 -2.53 4.00 16.64
C ARG A 463 -3.22 3.85 17.98
N LYS A 464 -4.54 3.93 18.00
CA LYS A 464 -5.37 3.77 19.19
C LYS A 464 -5.02 2.50 19.99
N ARG A 465 -4.74 1.41 19.30
CA ARG A 465 -4.36 0.11 19.87
C ARG A 465 -2.94 0.05 20.44
N ASP A 466 -2.05 0.91 19.95
CA ASP A 466 -0.64 0.97 20.37
C ASP A 466 -0.44 1.96 21.53
N LEU A 467 -1.55 2.61 21.96
CA LEU A 467 -1.57 3.52 23.09
C LEU A 467 -1.25 2.79 24.38
N ILE A 468 -0.18 3.16 25.05
CA ILE A 468 0.27 2.55 26.29
C ILE A 468 -0.39 3.26 27.47
N LYS A 469 -1.22 2.57 28.24
CA LYS A 469 -1.81 3.09 29.49
C LYS A 469 -0.85 2.86 30.65
N HIS A 470 -0.14 3.91 31.07
CA HIS A 470 0.83 3.89 32.19
C HIS A 470 0.37 4.81 33.31
N LYS A 471 0.04 4.27 34.50
CA LYS A 471 -0.43 5.05 35.67
C LYS A 471 -1.58 6.01 35.37
N GLY A 472 -2.52 5.60 34.50
CA GLY A 472 -3.63 6.45 34.06
C GLY A 472 -3.31 7.42 32.93
N TYR A 473 -2.04 7.62 32.60
CA TYR A 473 -1.62 8.44 31.46
C TYR A 473 -1.63 7.64 30.16
N SER A 474 -1.98 8.32 29.07
CA SER A 474 -1.85 7.79 27.72
C SER A 474 -0.47 8.14 27.17
N VAL A 475 0.34 7.12 26.89
CA VAL A 475 1.67 7.29 26.30
C VAL A 475 1.62 6.76 24.87
N PHE A 476 1.94 7.64 23.92
CA PHE A 476 2.07 7.28 22.52
C PHE A 476 3.43 6.60 22.30
N ALA A 477 3.41 5.32 21.92
CA ALA A 477 4.61 4.53 21.68
C ALA A 477 5.53 5.21 20.66
N ARG A 478 4.93 5.74 19.62
CA ARG A 478 5.63 6.46 18.57
C ARG A 478 6.39 7.70 19.07
N HIS A 479 5.80 8.50 19.94
CA HIS A 479 6.48 9.69 20.48
C HIS A 479 7.76 9.30 21.24
N VAL A 480 7.76 8.15 21.90
CA VAL A 480 8.96 7.62 22.55
C VAL A 480 9.98 7.15 21.51
N GLU A 481 9.53 6.48 20.44
CA GLU A 481 10.37 6.06 19.31
C GLU A 481 11.03 7.27 18.62
N GLU A 482 10.26 8.33 18.35
CA GLU A 482 10.79 9.56 17.73
C GLU A 482 11.92 10.19 18.55
N VAL A 483 11.82 10.17 19.88
CA VAL A 483 12.90 10.63 20.74
C VAL A 483 14.09 9.67 20.68
N LEU A 484 13.86 8.35 20.67
CA LEU A 484 14.93 7.38 20.51
C LEU A 484 15.68 7.55 19.18
N TYR A 485 14.98 7.82 18.07
CA TYR A 485 15.61 8.10 16.78
C TYR A 485 16.46 9.37 16.73
N GLN A 486 16.30 10.31 17.68
CA GLN A 486 17.19 11.48 17.81
C GLN A 486 18.55 11.13 18.45
N HIS A 487 18.67 9.95 19.04
CA HIS A 487 19.94 9.49 19.59
C HIS A 487 20.88 9.04 18.46
N PRO A 488 22.10 9.64 18.34
CA PRO A 488 22.97 9.44 17.17
C PRO A 488 23.47 8.01 16.97
N GLN A 489 23.33 7.15 17.96
CA GLN A 489 23.79 5.78 17.95
C GLN A 489 22.66 4.74 17.86
N ILE A 490 21.41 5.19 17.73
CA ILE A 490 20.25 4.32 17.55
C ILE A 490 19.86 4.27 16.07
N LYS A 491 19.90 3.08 15.50
CA LYS A 491 19.54 2.79 14.12
C LYS A 491 18.05 2.52 13.95
N ALA A 492 17.45 1.80 14.91
CA ALA A 492 16.02 1.50 14.88
C ALA A 492 15.49 1.31 16.32
N ALA A 493 14.24 1.66 16.52
CA ALA A 493 13.55 1.47 17.80
C ALA A 493 12.10 1.00 17.59
N GLY A 494 11.60 0.20 18.52
CA GLY A 494 10.20 -0.18 18.63
C GLY A 494 9.78 -0.16 20.09
N VAL A 495 8.66 0.50 20.39
CA VAL A 495 8.18 0.70 21.77
C VAL A 495 6.83 0.02 21.97
N VAL A 496 6.70 -0.72 23.07
CA VAL A 496 5.45 -1.39 23.44
C VAL A 496 5.17 -1.25 24.94
N GLY A 497 3.91 -1.41 25.31
CA GLY A 497 3.49 -1.56 26.70
C GLY A 497 3.57 -3.01 27.12
N VAL A 498 4.21 -3.28 28.26
CA VAL A 498 4.21 -4.60 28.90
C VAL A 498 3.25 -4.56 30.08
N PRO A 499 2.28 -5.46 30.20
CA PRO A 499 1.33 -5.46 31.30
C PRO A 499 2.00 -5.50 32.67
N ASP A 500 1.57 -4.64 33.59
CA ASP A 500 2.04 -4.58 34.96
C ASP A 500 0.87 -4.34 35.93
N PRO A 501 0.72 -5.20 36.97
CA PRO A 501 -0.44 -5.13 37.86
C PRO A 501 -0.58 -3.82 38.64
N LYS A 502 0.51 -3.05 38.83
CA LYS A 502 0.53 -1.84 39.65
C LYS A 502 0.33 -0.56 38.86
N VAL A 503 0.80 -0.56 37.61
CA VAL A 503 0.86 0.67 36.79
C VAL A 503 0.09 0.57 35.47
N GLY A 504 -0.59 -0.56 35.22
CA GLY A 504 -1.28 -0.88 33.98
C GLY A 504 -0.31 -1.45 32.94
N ASN A 505 0.58 -0.63 32.40
CA ASN A 505 1.67 -1.10 31.55
C ASN A 505 2.99 -0.43 31.94
N VAL A 506 4.10 -1.16 31.77
CA VAL A 506 5.46 -0.62 31.77
C VAL A 506 5.88 -0.36 30.32
N ILE A 507 6.53 0.76 30.06
CA ILE A 507 7.03 1.10 28.72
C ILE A 507 8.34 0.34 28.49
N LYS A 508 8.38 -0.49 27.43
CA LYS A 508 9.56 -1.23 27.00
C LYS A 508 9.98 -0.76 25.62
N ALA A 509 11.27 -0.44 25.46
CA ALA A 509 11.88 -0.09 24.20
C ALA A 509 12.81 -1.21 23.72
N TYR A 510 12.59 -1.67 22.50
CA TYR A 510 13.51 -2.52 21.75
C TYR A 510 14.37 -1.63 20.86
N VAL A 511 15.68 -1.76 20.94
CA VAL A 511 16.62 -0.82 20.30
C VAL A 511 17.66 -1.58 19.47
N VAL A 512 17.86 -1.13 18.24
CA VAL A 512 18.97 -1.57 17.40
C VAL A 512 19.99 -0.44 17.34
N LEU A 513 21.21 -0.71 17.77
CA LEU A 513 22.31 0.25 17.74
C LEU A 513 23.01 0.24 16.37
N GLU A 514 23.59 1.37 16.00
CA GLU A 514 24.56 1.45 14.92
C GLU A 514 25.76 0.50 15.19
N SER A 515 26.34 -0.01 14.14
CA SER A 515 27.39 -1.04 14.25
C SER A 515 28.57 -0.62 15.13
N GLU A 516 28.93 0.65 15.09
CA GLU A 516 30.05 1.24 15.82
C GLU A 516 29.73 1.51 17.30
N ALA A 517 28.45 1.53 17.64
CA ALA A 517 27.95 1.82 19.00
C ALA A 517 27.74 0.55 19.84
N ARG A 518 27.75 -0.63 19.21
CA ARG A 518 27.53 -1.90 19.91
C ARG A 518 28.58 -2.12 21.00
N GLY A 519 28.09 -2.40 22.23
CA GLY A 519 28.95 -2.59 23.41
C GLY A 519 29.48 -1.30 24.02
N LYS A 520 29.16 -0.12 23.46
CA LYS A 520 29.56 1.19 23.99
C LYS A 520 28.42 1.98 24.62
N VAL A 521 27.18 1.60 24.30
CA VAL A 521 25.95 2.21 24.81
C VAL A 521 25.27 1.20 25.71
N SER A 522 24.96 1.59 26.93
CA SER A 522 24.22 0.79 27.89
C SER A 522 22.71 1.09 27.83
N GLU A 523 21.89 0.19 28.40
CA GLU A 523 20.46 0.42 28.57
C GLU A 523 20.17 1.69 29.38
N GLU A 524 20.97 1.95 30.43
CA GLU A 524 20.84 3.14 31.26
C GLU A 524 21.17 4.43 30.49
N ASP A 525 22.13 4.42 29.57
CA ASP A 525 22.42 5.57 28.70
C ASP A 525 21.21 5.94 27.84
N VAL A 526 20.52 4.93 27.28
CA VAL A 526 19.30 5.13 26.50
C VAL A 526 18.15 5.66 27.37
N ILE A 527 17.98 5.10 28.56
CA ILE A 527 16.95 5.55 29.53
C ILE A 527 17.23 6.99 29.95
N GLU A 528 18.50 7.33 30.25
CA GLU A 528 18.90 8.68 30.65
C GLU A 528 18.71 9.68 29.51
N PHE A 529 18.99 9.29 28.27
CA PHE A 529 18.68 10.10 27.09
C PHE A 529 17.18 10.38 26.99
N CYS A 530 16.35 9.34 27.15
CA CYS A 530 14.90 9.50 27.16
C CYS A 530 14.44 10.40 28.32
N ARG A 531 15.05 10.27 29.51
CA ARG A 531 14.70 11.07 30.68
C ARG A 531 14.98 12.58 30.51
N LYS A 532 15.97 12.92 29.68
CA LYS A 532 16.29 14.32 29.33
C LYS A 532 15.32 14.93 28.32
N ASN A 533 14.69 14.08 27.50
CA ASN A 533 13.92 14.54 26.35
C ASN A 533 12.42 14.22 26.44
N LEU A 534 11.99 13.45 27.45
CA LEU A 534 10.60 13.03 27.64
C LEU A 534 10.09 13.40 29.04
N ALA A 535 8.78 13.62 29.14
CA ALA A 535 8.12 13.69 30.43
C ALA A 535 8.31 12.36 31.20
N HIS A 536 8.51 12.44 32.52
CA HIS A 536 8.86 11.30 33.38
C HIS A 536 7.99 10.04 33.17
N TYR A 537 6.68 10.21 32.93
CA TYR A 537 5.75 9.09 32.75
C TYR A 537 5.87 8.42 31.36
N LYS A 538 6.58 9.02 30.41
CA LYS A 538 6.84 8.49 29.04
C LYS A 538 8.19 7.77 28.94
N VAL A 539 9.04 7.86 29.95
CA VAL A 539 10.38 7.28 29.91
C VAL A 539 10.30 5.75 29.96
N PRO A 540 10.92 5.03 29.00
CA PRO A 540 11.02 3.58 29.05
C PRO A 540 11.70 3.13 30.34
N LYS A 541 11.17 2.08 30.95
CA LYS A 541 11.78 1.45 32.13
C LYS A 541 12.59 0.22 31.79
N ILE A 542 12.32 -0.37 30.63
CA ILE A 542 13.01 -1.54 30.11
C ILE A 542 13.53 -1.16 28.74
N VAL A 543 14.81 -1.37 28.51
CA VAL A 543 15.44 -1.26 27.22
C VAL A 543 16.03 -2.64 26.88
N GLU A 544 15.82 -3.12 25.68
CA GLU A 544 16.37 -4.38 25.20
C GLU A 544 17.07 -4.15 23.86
N PHE A 545 18.37 -4.46 23.80
CA PHE A 545 19.11 -4.35 22.56
C PHE A 545 18.89 -5.58 21.68
N ARG A 546 18.65 -5.32 20.37
CA ARG A 546 18.43 -6.33 19.34
C ARG A 546 19.39 -6.14 18.17
N GLY A 547 19.65 -7.22 17.44
CA GLY A 547 20.36 -7.16 16.17
C GLY A 547 19.50 -6.57 15.05
N GLU A 548 18.21 -6.89 15.07
CA GLU A 548 17.18 -6.42 14.16
C GLU A 548 15.81 -6.41 14.86
N LEU A 549 14.86 -5.66 14.31
CA LEU A 549 13.46 -5.66 14.76
C LEU A 549 12.59 -6.41 13.76
N PRO A 550 11.52 -7.09 14.21
CA PRO A 550 10.55 -7.72 13.34
C PRO A 550 9.87 -6.68 12.46
N LYS A 551 9.61 -7.06 11.20
CA LYS A 551 9.03 -6.17 10.20
C LYS A 551 7.80 -6.80 9.55
N THR A 552 6.83 -5.96 9.22
CA THR A 552 5.69 -6.34 8.39
C THR A 552 6.11 -6.56 6.94
N ASP A 553 5.22 -7.14 6.12
CA ASP A 553 5.40 -7.38 4.67
C ASP A 553 5.77 -6.13 3.86
N VAL A 554 5.43 -4.96 4.39
CA VAL A 554 5.75 -3.65 3.80
C VAL A 554 6.97 -2.96 4.44
N GLY A 555 7.74 -3.70 5.26
CA GLY A 555 9.01 -3.25 5.83
C GLY A 555 8.91 -2.37 7.09
N LYS A 556 7.73 -2.24 7.72
CA LYS A 556 7.54 -1.51 8.97
C LYS A 556 7.91 -2.35 10.18
N VAL A 557 8.36 -1.72 11.28
CA VAL A 557 8.53 -2.41 12.57
C VAL A 557 7.19 -2.98 13.04
N SER A 558 7.17 -4.27 13.32
CA SER A 558 5.98 -5.00 13.78
C SER A 558 5.83 -4.88 15.31
N ARG A 559 5.17 -3.82 15.79
CA ARG A 559 4.89 -3.69 17.23
C ARG A 559 4.00 -4.81 17.76
N ARG A 560 3.22 -5.46 16.89
CA ARG A 560 2.42 -6.64 17.28
C ARG A 560 3.33 -7.77 17.72
N GLU A 561 4.30 -8.15 16.91
CA GLU A 561 5.25 -9.22 17.24
C GLU A 561 6.08 -8.86 18.47
N LEU A 562 6.55 -7.61 18.58
CA LEU A 562 7.27 -7.13 19.77
C LEU A 562 6.42 -7.24 21.04
N ARG A 563 5.11 -7.02 20.95
CA ARG A 563 4.17 -7.16 22.08
C ARG A 563 3.93 -8.62 22.44
N GLU A 564 3.66 -9.47 21.43
CA GLU A 564 3.49 -10.92 21.62
C GLU A 564 4.73 -11.55 22.28
N GLU A 565 5.93 -11.15 21.88
CA GLU A 565 7.19 -11.55 22.52
C GLU A 565 7.30 -11.04 23.96
N ALA A 566 6.90 -9.80 24.22
CA ALA A 566 6.96 -9.20 25.57
C ALA A 566 5.95 -9.82 26.54
N GLU A 567 4.80 -10.32 26.06
CA GLU A 567 3.77 -10.99 26.86
C GLU A 567 4.09 -12.47 27.08
N GLY A 568 4.86 -13.09 26.20
CA GLY A 568 5.30 -14.49 26.29
C GLY A 568 6.59 -14.69 27.09
N SER A 569 7.24 -13.62 27.53
CA SER A 569 8.46 -13.60 28.34
C SER A 569 8.12 -13.37 29.80
#